data_ac6fb186da9bf02d087217c431c0c2a3
#
_entry.id   ac6fb186da9bf02d087217c431c0c2a3
#
_cell.length_a   1.000
_cell.length_b   1.000
_cell.length_c   1.000
_cell.angle_alpha   90.00
_cell.angle_beta   90.00
_cell.angle_gamma   90.00
#
_symmetry.space_group_name_H-M   'P 1'
#
loop_
_entity.id
_entity.type
_entity.pdbx_description
1 polymer ?
#
loop_
_entity_poly.entity_id
_entity_poly.type
_entity_poly.pdbx_seq_one_letter_code
_entity_poly.pdbx_strand_id
1 'polypeptide(L)'
;MPLPIPRLAVAAALIPLCISCGAAKDQPSSGAEKSEPAAHSMAMTPVKIPAGAVFTEADVRFMQGMIAHHAQAIYMSRMAAAHGANAHLLKFAEKIDQSQIVEIRLMQGWLRANGQDAPDTSSWRSMQMPGMLTADQLKTLEGSKGTEFDRQFLVLMIQHHNGALKMVSDLFATPLAGQDVDVSVFANDVQSVQTAEIGTMQQMLSNL
;
A
#
# COMPACT_ATOMS: atom_id res chain seq x y z
N MET A 1 -54.42 -17.98 1.01
CA MET A 1 -54.35 -18.49 -0.39
C MET A 1 -52.99 -18.17 -0.93
N PRO A 2 -52.10 -19.17 -1.12
CA PRO A 2 -50.82 -18.98 -1.74
C PRO A 2 -50.89 -19.29 -3.25
N LEU A 3 -50.25 -18.41 -4.05
CA LEU A 3 -50.17 -18.54 -5.50
C LEU A 3 -49.01 -19.50 -5.90
N PRO A 4 -49.16 -20.28 -6.96
CA PRO A 4 -48.20 -21.30 -7.38
C PRO A 4 -47.03 -20.69 -8.19
N ILE A 5 -45.82 -21.22 -7.94
CA ILE A 5 -44.57 -20.92 -8.67
C ILE A 5 -44.48 -21.84 -9.91
N PRO A 6 -44.19 -21.34 -11.12
CA PRO A 6 -43.99 -22.20 -12.28
C PRO A 6 -42.59 -22.82 -12.28
N ARG A 7 -42.55 -24.14 -12.48
CA ARG A 7 -41.33 -24.92 -12.71
C ARG A 7 -40.88 -24.76 -14.17
N LEU A 8 -39.66 -24.27 -14.38
CA LEU A 8 -39.01 -24.27 -15.68
C LEU A 8 -38.28 -25.60 -15.89
N ALA A 9 -38.61 -26.28 -16.96
CA ALA A 9 -37.99 -27.54 -17.37
C ALA A 9 -36.64 -27.26 -18.08
N VAL A 10 -35.59 -27.98 -17.67
CA VAL A 10 -34.28 -28.00 -18.31
C VAL A 10 -34.28 -29.08 -19.39
N ALA A 11 -34.17 -28.70 -20.65
CA ALA A 11 -33.96 -29.62 -21.78
C ALA A 11 -32.46 -29.88 -21.96
N ALA A 12 -32.05 -31.11 -21.83
CA ALA A 12 -30.71 -31.60 -22.12
C ALA A 12 -30.58 -31.86 -23.62
N ALA A 13 -29.68 -31.18 -24.31
CA ALA A 13 -29.30 -31.46 -25.69
C ALA A 13 -27.99 -32.27 -25.73
N LEU A 14 -28.09 -33.48 -26.21
CA LEU A 14 -26.97 -34.38 -26.52
C LEU A 14 -26.38 -34.02 -27.88
N ILE A 15 -25.10 -33.80 -27.99
CA ILE A 15 -24.34 -33.61 -29.23
C ILE A 15 -23.39 -34.81 -29.41
N PRO A 16 -23.35 -35.44 -30.60
CA PRO A 16 -22.58 -36.66 -30.83
C PRO A 16 -21.08 -36.37 -31.06
N LEU A 17 -20.28 -37.31 -30.60
CA LEU A 17 -18.85 -37.43 -30.70
C LEU A 17 -18.44 -37.87 -32.11
N CYS A 18 -17.74 -37.03 -32.88
CA CYS A 18 -17.04 -37.46 -34.09
C CYS A 18 -15.55 -37.64 -33.79
N ILE A 19 -15.12 -38.91 -33.84
CA ILE A 19 -13.72 -39.32 -33.80
C ILE A 19 -13.18 -39.21 -35.22
N SER A 20 -12.16 -38.38 -35.45
CA SER A 20 -11.32 -38.42 -36.65
C SER A 20 -9.86 -38.53 -36.25
N CYS A 21 -9.24 -39.63 -36.58
CA CYS A 21 -7.79 -39.84 -36.53
C CYS A 21 -7.11 -39.11 -37.69
N GLY A 22 -6.08 -38.32 -37.39
CA GLY A 22 -5.21 -37.72 -38.39
C GLY A 22 -3.79 -37.51 -37.83
N ALA A 23 -2.81 -38.07 -38.52
CA ALA A 23 -1.44 -38.33 -38.13
C ALA A 23 -0.58 -37.09 -37.80
N ALA A 24 0.44 -37.32 -36.99
CA ALA A 24 1.51 -36.45 -36.53
C ALA A 24 2.26 -35.74 -37.65
N LYS A 25 2.62 -34.48 -37.35
CA LYS A 25 3.88 -33.84 -37.83
C LYS A 25 4.43 -32.93 -36.74
N ASP A 26 5.67 -33.19 -36.39
CA ASP A 26 6.48 -32.43 -35.47
C ASP A 26 6.60 -30.95 -35.87
N GLN A 27 6.33 -30.04 -34.92
CA GLN A 27 6.83 -28.69 -34.98
C GLN A 27 7.22 -28.24 -33.55
N PRO A 28 8.38 -27.57 -33.38
CA PRO A 28 8.88 -27.23 -32.05
C PRO A 28 8.04 -26.13 -31.41
N SER A 29 7.61 -26.41 -30.17
CA SER A 29 6.94 -25.45 -29.30
C SER A 29 7.89 -24.31 -28.96
N SER A 30 7.61 -23.10 -29.49
CA SER A 30 8.12 -21.88 -28.91
C SER A 30 7.43 -21.66 -27.58
N GLY A 31 8.16 -21.89 -26.49
CA GLY A 31 7.73 -21.56 -25.15
C GLY A 31 7.43 -20.06 -25.06
N ALA A 32 6.16 -19.71 -24.91
CA ALA A 32 5.77 -18.41 -24.38
C ALA A 32 6.16 -18.39 -22.90
N GLU A 33 7.34 -17.92 -22.60
CA GLU A 33 7.75 -17.51 -21.26
C GLU A 33 6.78 -16.41 -20.82
N LYS A 34 5.87 -16.76 -19.91
CA LYS A 34 5.18 -15.78 -19.10
C LYS A 34 6.26 -15.06 -18.30
N SER A 35 6.64 -13.88 -18.73
CA SER A 35 7.41 -12.95 -17.92
C SER A 35 6.54 -12.55 -16.73
N GLU A 36 6.70 -13.23 -15.61
CA GLU A 36 6.34 -12.67 -14.31
C GLU A 36 7.10 -11.35 -14.16
N PRO A 37 6.44 -10.25 -13.73
CA PRO A 37 7.16 -9.04 -13.42
C PRO A 37 8.17 -9.38 -12.32
N ALA A 38 9.45 -9.27 -12.64
CA ALA A 38 10.54 -9.43 -11.69
C ALA A 38 10.28 -8.46 -10.53
N ALA A 39 9.81 -8.99 -9.41
CA ALA A 39 9.86 -8.28 -8.15
C ALA A 39 11.32 -7.93 -7.92
N HIS A 40 11.67 -6.67 -8.07
CA HIS A 40 12.98 -6.15 -7.68
C HIS A 40 13.06 -6.28 -6.15
N SER A 41 13.45 -7.47 -5.70
CA SER A 41 13.85 -7.71 -4.32
C SER A 41 15.13 -6.89 -4.10
N MET A 42 14.94 -5.67 -3.61
CA MET A 42 16.06 -4.94 -3.03
C MET A 42 16.60 -5.80 -1.91
N ALA A 43 17.90 -6.10 -1.95
CA ALA A 43 18.57 -6.83 -0.89
C ALA A 43 18.47 -6.01 0.41
N MET A 44 17.41 -6.27 1.18
CA MET A 44 17.25 -5.67 2.49
C MET A 44 18.33 -6.19 3.41
N THR A 45 18.95 -5.30 4.17
CA THR A 45 19.96 -5.67 5.18
C THR A 45 19.41 -6.81 6.05
N PRO A 46 20.21 -7.87 6.31
CA PRO A 46 19.76 -8.97 7.16
C PRO A 46 19.38 -8.47 8.55
N VAL A 47 18.15 -8.77 8.98
CA VAL A 47 17.69 -8.47 10.33
C VAL A 47 18.27 -9.48 11.30
N LYS A 48 18.85 -9.00 12.42
CA LYS A 48 19.36 -9.84 13.48
C LYS A 48 18.47 -9.66 14.72
N ILE A 49 17.74 -10.69 15.10
CA ILE A 49 16.93 -10.67 16.30
C ILE A 49 17.77 -11.21 17.48
N PRO A 50 18.05 -10.42 18.52
CA PRO A 50 18.74 -10.86 19.72
C PRO A 50 17.96 -11.97 20.44
N ALA A 51 18.67 -12.88 21.10
CA ALA A 51 18.02 -13.89 21.93
C ALA A 51 17.23 -13.21 23.07
N GLY A 52 15.96 -13.58 23.23
CA GLY A 52 15.08 -13.01 24.25
C GLY A 52 14.44 -11.67 23.86
N ALA A 53 14.63 -11.18 22.63
CA ALA A 53 13.90 -10.01 22.15
C ALA A 53 12.39 -10.30 22.09
N VAL A 54 11.59 -9.28 22.41
CA VAL A 54 10.12 -9.36 22.32
C VAL A 54 9.59 -8.92 20.94
N PHE A 55 10.48 -8.42 20.09
CA PHE A 55 10.17 -8.06 18.69
C PHE A 55 10.66 -9.13 17.73
N THR A 56 10.07 -9.15 16.54
CA THR A 56 10.34 -10.10 15.45
C THR A 56 10.98 -9.41 14.24
N GLU A 57 11.40 -10.18 13.26
CA GLU A 57 11.80 -9.62 11.95
C GLU A 57 10.65 -8.84 11.30
N ALA A 58 9.41 -9.30 11.45
CA ALA A 58 8.24 -8.60 10.89
C ALA A 58 8.07 -7.20 11.49
N ASP A 59 8.31 -7.03 12.80
CA ASP A 59 8.29 -5.73 13.46
C ASP A 59 9.35 -4.79 12.88
N VAL A 60 10.56 -5.28 12.73
CA VAL A 60 11.67 -4.51 12.12
C VAL A 60 11.32 -4.09 10.69
N ARG A 61 10.84 -5.04 9.87
CA ARG A 61 10.45 -4.76 8.47
C ARG A 61 9.28 -3.79 8.37
N PHE A 62 8.31 -3.90 9.27
CA PHE A 62 7.20 -2.95 9.37
C PHE A 62 7.71 -1.53 9.63
N MET A 63 8.55 -1.34 10.65
CA MET A 63 9.11 -0.03 10.97
C MET A 63 9.97 0.55 9.82
N GLN A 64 10.83 -0.28 9.21
CA GLN A 64 11.65 0.14 8.05
C GLN A 64 10.78 0.53 6.85
N GLY A 65 9.80 -0.29 6.52
CA GLY A 65 8.89 -0.06 5.40
C GLY A 65 8.02 1.18 5.63
N MET A 66 7.53 1.39 6.85
CA MET A 66 6.67 2.52 7.18
C MET A 66 7.43 3.86 7.16
N ILE A 67 8.75 3.86 7.45
CA ILE A 67 9.60 5.05 7.23
C ILE A 67 9.58 5.46 5.75
N ALA A 68 9.78 4.52 4.84
CA ALA A 68 9.74 4.79 3.40
C ALA A 68 8.34 5.24 2.95
N HIS A 69 7.30 4.57 3.46
CA HIS A 69 5.92 4.92 3.18
C HIS A 69 5.60 6.36 3.61
N HIS A 70 5.87 6.74 4.85
CA HIS A 70 5.66 8.09 5.36
C HIS A 70 6.47 9.15 4.60
N ALA A 71 7.69 8.84 4.22
CA ALA A 71 8.53 9.75 3.47
C ALA A 71 7.92 10.10 2.09
N GLN A 72 7.21 9.19 1.43
CA GLN A 72 6.48 9.50 0.21
C GLN A 72 5.27 10.41 0.47
N ALA A 73 4.51 10.19 1.55
CA ALA A 73 3.40 11.09 1.90
C ALA A 73 3.87 12.51 2.21
N ILE A 74 5.00 12.65 2.90
CA ILE A 74 5.66 13.95 3.14
C ILE A 74 6.02 14.62 1.81
N TYR A 75 6.61 13.86 0.87
CA TYR A 75 6.93 14.37 -0.47
C TYR A 75 5.70 14.91 -1.20
N MET A 76 4.61 14.13 -1.20
CA MET A 76 3.33 14.54 -1.80
C MET A 76 2.77 15.80 -1.12
N SER A 77 2.73 15.81 0.22
CA SER A 77 2.16 16.90 1.02
C SER A 77 2.85 18.24 0.75
N ARG A 78 4.16 18.24 0.56
CA ARG A 78 4.96 19.45 0.27
C ARG A 78 4.71 20.04 -1.11
N MET A 79 4.09 19.33 -2.02
CA MET A 79 3.70 19.89 -3.31
C MET A 79 2.53 20.87 -3.19
N ALA A 80 1.66 20.73 -2.19
CA ALA A 80 0.38 21.42 -2.10
C ALA A 80 0.49 22.95 -2.29
N ALA A 81 1.43 23.61 -1.62
CA ALA A 81 1.60 25.05 -1.72
C ALA A 81 2.02 25.51 -3.14
N ALA A 82 3.00 24.82 -3.75
CA ALA A 82 3.53 25.18 -5.07
C ALA A 82 2.56 24.85 -6.23
N HIS A 83 1.59 23.96 -5.97
CA HIS A 83 0.58 23.54 -6.95
C HIS A 83 -0.75 24.28 -6.84
N GLY A 84 -0.85 25.27 -5.94
CA GLY A 84 -2.05 26.09 -5.79
C GLY A 84 -3.22 25.35 -5.18
N ALA A 85 -2.95 24.46 -4.23
CA ALA A 85 -3.98 23.77 -3.47
C ALA A 85 -4.91 24.76 -2.77
N ASN A 86 -6.20 24.42 -2.64
CA ASN A 86 -7.11 25.22 -1.86
C ASN A 86 -6.69 25.28 -0.38
N ALA A 87 -7.11 26.33 0.33
CA ALA A 87 -6.67 26.60 1.69
C ALA A 87 -6.99 25.46 2.69
N HIS A 88 -8.04 24.70 2.46
CA HIS A 88 -8.43 23.57 3.31
C HIS A 88 -7.47 22.40 3.11
N LEU A 89 -7.20 22.06 1.85
CA LEU A 89 -6.26 21.00 1.50
C LEU A 89 -4.83 21.36 1.93
N LEU A 90 -4.41 22.62 1.74
CA LEU A 90 -3.09 23.06 2.15
C LEU A 90 -2.86 22.82 3.65
N LYS A 91 -3.79 23.24 4.52
CA LYS A 91 -3.70 22.99 5.96
C LYS A 91 -3.69 21.50 6.32
N PHE A 92 -4.43 20.70 5.58
CA PHE A 92 -4.49 19.26 5.79
C PHE A 92 -3.17 18.58 5.38
N ALA A 93 -2.60 18.96 4.24
CA ALA A 93 -1.30 18.47 3.78
C ALA A 93 -0.16 18.88 4.74
N GLU A 94 -0.18 20.11 5.26
CA GLU A 94 0.77 20.56 6.30
C GLU A 94 0.66 19.72 7.58
N LYS A 95 -0.55 19.35 7.99
CA LYS A 95 -0.76 18.47 9.15
C LYS A 95 -0.14 17.09 8.90
N ILE A 96 -0.37 16.48 7.73
CA ILE A 96 0.24 15.20 7.36
C ILE A 96 1.77 15.30 7.37
N ASP A 97 2.36 16.33 6.74
CA ASP A 97 3.82 16.54 6.72
C ASP A 97 4.40 16.58 8.14
N GLN A 98 3.78 17.35 9.05
CA GLN A 98 4.26 17.53 10.41
C GLN A 98 4.13 16.26 11.26
N SER A 99 2.99 15.57 11.21
CA SER A 99 2.78 14.35 12.00
C SER A 99 3.72 13.24 11.53
N GLN A 100 3.82 13.01 10.24
CA GLN A 100 4.61 11.89 9.72
C GLN A 100 6.14 12.10 9.85
N ILE A 101 6.62 13.35 9.91
CA ILE A 101 8.01 13.61 10.30
C ILE A 101 8.30 13.12 11.73
N VAL A 102 7.38 13.36 12.66
CA VAL A 102 7.54 12.91 14.05
C VAL A 102 7.52 11.38 14.11
N GLU A 103 6.59 10.76 13.41
CA GLU A 103 6.45 9.31 13.35
C GLU A 103 7.68 8.62 12.74
N ILE A 104 8.29 9.18 11.68
CA ILE A 104 9.56 8.69 11.14
C ILE A 104 10.66 8.72 12.22
N ARG A 105 10.76 9.78 13.00
CA ARG A 105 11.76 9.88 14.07
C ARG A 105 11.55 8.83 15.16
N LEU A 106 10.29 8.55 15.52
CA LEU A 106 9.95 7.49 16.48
C LEU A 106 10.39 6.12 15.96
N MET A 107 10.04 5.78 14.72
CA MET A 107 10.45 4.52 14.10
C MET A 107 11.98 4.38 14.00
N GLN A 108 12.68 5.43 13.56
CA GLN A 108 14.14 5.43 13.51
C GLN A 108 14.77 5.31 14.90
N GLY A 109 14.17 5.93 15.91
CA GLY A 109 14.60 5.82 17.31
C GLY A 109 14.49 4.38 17.79
N TRP A 110 13.33 3.75 17.60
CA TRP A 110 13.10 2.36 17.97
C TRP A 110 14.06 1.40 17.27
N LEU A 111 14.24 1.53 15.95
CA LEU A 111 15.17 0.70 15.18
C LEU A 111 16.60 0.79 15.72
N ARG A 112 17.10 2.01 15.96
CA ARG A 112 18.47 2.21 16.48
C ARG A 112 18.63 1.66 17.91
N ALA A 113 17.62 1.86 18.77
CA ALA A 113 17.62 1.34 20.14
C ALA A 113 17.68 -0.19 20.18
N ASN A 114 17.14 -0.84 19.15
CA ASN A 114 17.15 -2.31 19.00
C ASN A 114 18.29 -2.83 18.11
N GLY A 115 19.28 -1.99 17.77
CA GLY A 115 20.45 -2.38 16.98
C GLY A 115 20.10 -2.73 15.52
N GLN A 116 18.98 -2.20 15.01
CA GLN A 116 18.52 -2.42 13.65
C GLN A 116 18.87 -1.25 12.74
N ASP A 117 19.00 -1.56 11.44
CA ASP A 117 19.18 -0.52 10.42
C ASP A 117 17.95 0.39 10.34
N ALA A 118 18.19 1.70 10.41
CA ALA A 118 17.16 2.73 10.38
C ALA A 118 17.27 3.53 9.07
N PRO A 119 16.46 3.21 8.04
CA PRO A 119 16.49 3.89 6.75
C PRO A 119 16.30 5.40 6.90
N ASP A 120 16.86 6.15 5.98
CA ASP A 120 16.59 7.57 5.84
C ASP A 120 15.32 7.83 4.99
N THR A 121 14.93 9.09 4.91
CA THR A 121 13.73 9.50 4.17
C THR A 121 13.88 9.41 2.65
N SER A 122 15.08 9.14 2.10
CA SER A 122 15.25 8.92 0.66
C SER A 122 14.88 7.50 0.21
N SER A 123 14.77 6.58 1.15
CA SER A 123 14.49 5.15 0.93
C SER A 123 13.21 4.87 0.13
N TRP A 124 12.20 5.77 0.19
CA TRP A 124 10.95 5.61 -0.56
C TRP A 124 11.14 5.53 -2.08
N ARG A 125 12.27 6.06 -2.61
CA ARG A 125 12.54 6.01 -4.06
C ARG A 125 12.91 4.61 -4.56
N SER A 126 13.33 3.76 -3.66
CA SER A 126 13.83 2.42 -3.94
C SER A 126 13.01 1.30 -3.29
N MET A 127 12.08 1.64 -2.41
CA MET A 127 11.18 0.70 -1.72
C MET A 127 9.76 0.84 -2.25
N GLN A 128 9.09 -0.29 -2.46
CA GLN A 128 7.69 -0.34 -2.85
C GLN A 128 6.89 -1.02 -1.74
N MET A 129 6.01 -0.26 -1.11
CA MET A 129 5.09 -0.74 -0.07
C MET A 129 3.65 -0.67 -0.59
N PRO A 130 2.72 -1.42 0.02
CA PRO A 130 1.30 -1.31 -0.32
C PRO A 130 0.82 0.14 -0.34
N GLY A 131 0.06 0.54 -1.35
CA GLY A 131 -0.50 1.88 -1.47
C GLY A 131 0.44 2.99 -1.94
N MET A 132 1.75 2.78 -1.92
CA MET A 132 2.70 3.77 -2.44
C MET A 132 2.43 4.07 -3.92
N LEU A 133 2.63 5.33 -4.29
CA LEU A 133 2.44 5.80 -5.66
C LEU A 133 3.59 5.31 -6.55
N THR A 134 3.21 4.93 -7.77
CA THR A 134 4.16 4.67 -8.85
C THR A 134 4.78 5.98 -9.36
N ALA A 135 5.87 5.87 -10.12
CA ALA A 135 6.50 7.02 -10.77
C ALA A 135 5.53 7.78 -11.69
N ASP A 136 4.66 7.06 -12.42
CA ASP A 136 3.66 7.68 -13.30
C ASP A 136 2.57 8.42 -12.52
N GLN A 137 2.10 7.87 -11.39
CA GLN A 137 1.14 8.54 -10.52
C GLN A 137 1.75 9.82 -9.90
N LEU A 138 3.00 9.76 -9.45
CA LEU A 138 3.72 10.94 -8.96
C LEU A 138 3.87 12.00 -10.05
N LYS A 139 4.28 11.60 -11.24
CA LYS A 139 4.40 12.50 -12.40
C LYS A 139 3.07 13.17 -12.76
N THR A 140 1.96 12.43 -12.66
CA THR A 140 0.61 12.98 -12.89
C THR A 140 0.27 14.03 -11.83
N LEU A 141 0.54 13.73 -10.56
CA LEU A 141 0.34 14.68 -9.45
C LEU A 141 1.21 15.94 -9.60
N GLU A 142 2.49 15.77 -9.93
CA GLU A 142 3.44 16.86 -10.19
C GLU A 142 3.03 17.75 -11.37
N GLY A 143 2.36 17.19 -12.38
CA GLY A 143 1.86 17.92 -13.55
C GLY A 143 0.55 18.67 -13.33
N SER A 144 -0.17 18.42 -12.23
CA SER A 144 -1.48 19.00 -11.94
C SER A 144 -1.38 20.30 -11.12
N LYS A 145 -2.42 21.15 -11.18
CA LYS A 145 -2.51 22.41 -10.40
C LYS A 145 -3.96 22.76 -10.04
N GLY A 146 -4.13 23.57 -9.00
CA GLY A 146 -5.44 24.06 -8.54
C GLY A 146 -6.37 22.90 -8.20
N THR A 147 -7.62 22.98 -8.60
CA THR A 147 -8.65 21.96 -8.31
C THR A 147 -8.29 20.57 -8.83
N GLU A 148 -7.56 20.46 -9.94
CA GLU A 148 -7.11 19.17 -10.45
C GLU A 148 -6.04 18.58 -9.54
N PHE A 149 -5.09 19.39 -9.04
CA PHE A 149 -4.14 18.95 -8.02
C PHE A 149 -4.88 18.49 -6.75
N ASP A 150 -5.84 19.25 -6.29
CA ASP A 150 -6.62 18.90 -5.10
C ASP A 150 -7.27 17.52 -5.25
N ARG A 151 -7.93 17.28 -6.38
CA ARG A 151 -8.57 15.99 -6.68
C ARG A 151 -7.56 14.85 -6.73
N GLN A 152 -6.47 15.02 -7.47
CA GLN A 152 -5.43 14.00 -7.62
C GLN A 152 -4.75 13.71 -6.27
N PHE A 153 -4.40 14.74 -5.51
CA PHE A 153 -3.82 14.59 -4.18
C PHE A 153 -4.72 13.76 -3.25
N LEU A 154 -6.01 14.10 -3.17
CA LEU A 154 -6.95 13.41 -2.28
C LEU A 154 -7.13 11.95 -2.67
N VAL A 155 -7.32 11.64 -3.96
CA VAL A 155 -7.47 10.26 -4.44
C VAL A 155 -6.21 9.44 -4.15
N LEU A 156 -5.04 9.99 -4.47
CA LEU A 156 -3.77 9.30 -4.34
C LEU A 156 -3.34 9.17 -2.87
N MET A 157 -3.63 10.15 -2.02
CA MET A 157 -3.34 10.07 -0.59
C MET A 157 -4.29 9.09 0.13
N ILE A 158 -5.54 8.97 -0.30
CA ILE A 158 -6.45 7.90 0.17
C ILE A 158 -5.90 6.51 -0.20
N GLN A 159 -5.42 6.33 -1.45
CA GLN A 159 -4.75 5.10 -1.87
C GLN A 159 -3.56 4.79 -0.96
N HIS A 160 -2.72 5.79 -0.71
CA HIS A 160 -1.52 5.69 0.10
C HIS A 160 -1.86 5.29 1.54
N HIS A 161 -2.80 5.96 2.20
CA HIS A 161 -3.24 5.65 3.56
C HIS A 161 -3.84 4.25 3.68
N ASN A 162 -4.64 3.80 2.71
CA ASN A 162 -5.13 2.42 2.67
C ASN A 162 -3.98 1.40 2.61
N GLY A 163 -2.87 1.76 1.96
CA GLY A 163 -1.66 0.96 1.98
C GLY A 163 -1.04 0.81 3.36
N ALA A 164 -0.96 1.89 4.13
CA ALA A 164 -0.48 1.85 5.51
C ALA A 164 -1.38 0.98 6.40
N LEU A 165 -2.71 1.09 6.26
CA LEU A 165 -3.66 0.23 6.98
C LEU A 165 -3.45 -1.26 6.64
N LYS A 166 -3.15 -1.56 5.36
CA LYS A 166 -2.78 -2.91 4.97
C LYS A 166 -1.49 -3.38 5.63
N MET A 167 -0.46 -2.54 5.69
CA MET A 167 0.80 -2.87 6.36
C MET A 167 0.57 -3.17 7.85
N VAL A 168 -0.28 -2.40 8.54
CA VAL A 168 -0.67 -2.66 9.94
C VAL A 168 -1.40 -4.00 10.07
N SER A 169 -2.36 -4.26 9.18
CA SER A 169 -3.09 -5.54 9.14
C SER A 169 -2.15 -6.73 8.92
N ASP A 170 -1.18 -6.61 8.01
CA ASP A 170 -0.21 -7.66 7.71
C ASP A 170 0.73 -7.92 8.91
N LEU A 171 1.14 -6.85 9.61
CA LEU A 171 1.92 -6.96 10.86
C LEU A 171 1.18 -7.83 11.88
N PHE A 172 -0.05 -7.45 12.22
CA PHE A 172 -0.83 -8.17 13.24
C PHE A 172 -1.31 -9.57 12.80
N ALA A 173 -1.35 -9.85 11.49
CA ALA A 173 -1.59 -11.19 10.95
C ALA A 173 -0.36 -12.11 11.02
N THR A 174 0.84 -11.53 11.22
CA THR A 174 2.09 -12.29 11.29
C THR A 174 2.27 -12.86 12.70
N PRO A 175 2.50 -14.19 12.87
CA PRO A 175 2.66 -14.80 14.16
C PRO A 175 3.77 -14.13 15.00
N LEU A 176 3.45 -13.80 16.25
CA LEU A 176 4.35 -13.16 17.22
C LEU A 176 4.77 -11.71 16.90
N ALA A 177 4.38 -11.15 15.76
CA ALA A 177 4.63 -9.74 15.47
C ALA A 177 3.64 -8.83 16.24
N GLY A 178 4.03 -7.58 16.46
CA GLY A 178 3.23 -6.61 17.19
C GLY A 178 3.11 -6.89 18.71
N GLN A 179 4.01 -7.71 19.27
CA GLN A 179 4.05 -7.97 20.72
C GLN A 179 4.92 -6.95 21.48
N ASP A 180 5.86 -6.31 20.80
CA ASP A 180 6.60 -5.18 21.34
C ASP A 180 5.64 -4.01 21.56
N VAL A 181 5.69 -3.39 22.75
CA VAL A 181 4.75 -2.36 23.18
C VAL A 181 4.82 -1.13 22.27
N ASP A 182 6.03 -0.68 21.92
CA ASP A 182 6.21 0.52 21.10
C ASP A 182 5.73 0.28 19.66
N VAL A 183 6.01 -0.90 19.11
CA VAL A 183 5.50 -1.31 17.79
C VAL A 183 3.98 -1.40 17.78
N SER A 184 3.40 -2.03 18.80
CA SER A 184 1.96 -2.20 18.94
C SER A 184 1.23 -0.85 19.05
N VAL A 185 1.72 0.02 19.93
CA VAL A 185 1.15 1.38 20.11
C VAL A 185 1.23 2.15 18.81
N PHE A 186 2.41 2.21 18.18
CA PHE A 186 2.62 2.91 16.93
C PHE A 186 1.69 2.39 15.81
N ALA A 187 1.59 1.07 15.63
CA ALA A 187 0.73 0.48 14.61
C ALA A 187 -0.75 0.81 14.81
N ASN A 188 -1.24 0.78 16.07
CA ASN A 188 -2.62 1.17 16.40
C ASN A 188 -2.86 2.67 16.19
N ASP A 189 -1.89 3.53 16.48
CA ASP A 189 -1.98 4.96 16.21
C ASP A 189 -2.06 5.24 14.71
N VAL A 190 -1.20 4.60 13.89
CA VAL A 190 -1.30 4.67 12.42
C VAL A 190 -2.68 4.25 11.94
N GLN A 191 -3.22 3.12 12.45
CA GLN A 191 -4.55 2.64 12.08
C GLN A 191 -5.63 3.68 12.40
N SER A 192 -5.62 4.24 13.60
CA SER A 192 -6.65 5.18 14.07
C SER A 192 -6.58 6.50 13.33
N VAL A 193 -5.39 7.11 13.24
CA VAL A 193 -5.17 8.42 12.63
C VAL A 193 -5.44 8.36 11.14
N GLN A 194 -4.87 7.39 10.42
CA GLN A 194 -5.02 7.33 8.97
C GLN A 194 -6.43 6.92 8.53
N THR A 195 -7.16 6.14 9.33
CA THR A 195 -8.60 5.91 9.09
C THR A 195 -9.40 7.22 9.19
N ALA A 196 -9.15 8.05 10.19
CA ALA A 196 -9.81 9.36 10.34
C ALA A 196 -9.42 10.32 9.20
N GLU A 197 -8.17 10.31 8.77
CA GLU A 197 -7.67 11.13 7.66
C GLU A 197 -8.28 10.72 6.32
N ILE A 198 -8.46 9.41 6.06
CA ILE A 198 -9.21 8.91 4.89
C ILE A 198 -10.62 9.49 4.88
N GLY A 199 -11.36 9.42 5.99
CA GLY A 199 -12.71 10.00 6.10
C GLY A 199 -12.72 11.50 5.80
N THR A 200 -11.74 12.24 6.31
CA THR A 200 -11.58 13.68 6.04
C THR A 200 -11.32 13.95 4.56
N MET A 201 -10.44 13.18 3.93
CA MET A 201 -10.13 13.32 2.50
C MET A 201 -11.32 12.97 1.60
N GLN A 202 -12.11 11.95 1.95
CA GLN A 202 -13.34 11.59 1.24
C GLN A 202 -14.37 12.72 1.31
N GLN A 203 -14.51 13.37 2.47
CA GLN A 203 -15.38 14.53 2.62
C GLN A 203 -14.88 15.72 1.81
N MET A 204 -13.57 16.00 1.81
CA MET A 204 -13.00 17.05 0.96
C MET A 204 -13.26 16.78 -0.51
N LEU A 205 -13.05 15.53 -0.96
CA LEU A 205 -13.24 15.11 -2.35
C LEU A 205 -14.68 15.25 -2.81
N SER A 206 -15.66 15.01 -1.92
CA SER A 206 -17.10 15.19 -2.23
C SER A 206 -17.51 16.65 -2.36
N ASN A 207 -16.69 17.59 -1.88
CA ASN A 207 -16.96 19.03 -1.89
C ASN A 207 -16.18 19.79 -2.99
N LEU A 208 -15.40 19.07 -3.84
CA LEU A 208 -14.72 19.63 -5.02
C LEU A 208 -15.64 19.70 -6.23
#